data_42d4c1965d61f98e2b6b06bd4fac360a
#
_entry.id   42d4c1965d61f98e2b6b06bd4fac360a
#
_cell.length_a   1.000
_cell.length_b   1.000
_cell.length_c   1.000
_cell.angle_alpha   90.00
_cell.angle_beta   90.00
_cell.angle_gamma   90.00
#
_symmetry.space_group_name_H-M   'P 1'
#
loop_
_entity.id
_entity.type
_entity.pdbx_description
1 polymer ?
#
loop_
_entity_poly.entity_id
_entity_poly.type
_entity_poly.pdbx_seq_one_letter_code
_entity_poly.pdbx_strand_id
1 'polypeptide(L)'
;MVQRPIDNYTFEDIYNLPAPLNEKEALFFRGVKYSFKELNDSVNYFANQLKEKGVKPGDHIALLSLNSYNWMVAFYGIIKAGAIAVLLNYMSRHNAIKDAMTFTDCKYLVYGKYVASAKDETEFATLLKETNIKEENAISIKDGDLDFKRILSENSDIPHFESPFSKEEDSKRTSYIIFTTGTTSSPKACMLSQYSLMNIIYHNFYKLDPIFPKKFMCLLPAFHCFGLLVINAYMAFQRTVYINELSDPKQIYKDFVKNKCGDYASVAIIFDKLARAPIWWIHRGRFVKHCIVGGGFTSEQEFAFLEKKYGKNKFLNGYGQTECSPLISLVFPDSPREKQRTTVGTPMEGIEIAIMNPETKKIITSNEEGEILVRGYNVFNGYYKLPKEQQPFDEQGYIHTGDLGYLDKDGYLVLSGRIKDIIVRKGENISPKEIEAEFAKFSDFNRVRVLGLPSIDDGEYIVACVELKKKPPHFVEEKYFAQLHKTLPSIKIPTHIIYMKKFPLNANGKLDEVKLRELCVKKIGLFLDKNLAKKTASLMKK
;
A
#
# COMPACT_ATOMS: atom_id res chain seq x y z
N MET A 1 12.24 -27.27 5.93
CA MET A 1 11.16 -26.88 4.97
C MET A 1 11.79 -26.75 3.58
N VAL A 2 11.17 -27.33 2.55
CA VAL A 2 11.68 -27.22 1.17
C VAL A 2 11.34 -25.82 0.66
N GLN A 3 12.35 -25.08 0.25
CA GLN A 3 12.19 -23.78 -0.40
C GLN A 3 11.45 -23.97 -1.72
N ARG A 4 10.43 -23.16 -2.01
CA ARG A 4 9.75 -23.19 -3.30
C ARG A 4 10.60 -22.46 -4.34
N PRO A 5 10.73 -23.02 -5.57
CA PRO A 5 11.48 -22.35 -6.63
C PRO A 5 10.76 -21.09 -7.14
N ILE A 6 11.52 -20.17 -7.71
CA ILE A 6 10.98 -19.09 -8.52
C ILE A 6 10.47 -19.71 -9.82
N ASP A 7 9.18 -19.49 -10.15
CA ASP A 7 8.53 -20.15 -11.28
C ASP A 7 7.48 -19.24 -11.93
N ASN A 8 6.91 -19.68 -13.03
CA ASN A 8 5.87 -18.99 -13.78
C ASN A 8 4.48 -19.16 -13.14
N TYR A 9 4.35 -18.73 -11.87
CA TYR A 9 3.07 -18.75 -11.17
C TYR A 9 2.11 -17.69 -11.71
N THR A 10 0.82 -18.07 -11.77
CA THR A 10 -0.31 -17.18 -12.10
C THR A 10 -1.31 -17.13 -10.95
N PHE A 11 -2.26 -16.20 -10.98
CA PHE A 11 -3.33 -16.18 -9.99
C PHE A 11 -4.22 -17.43 -10.05
N GLU A 12 -4.29 -18.08 -11.19
CA GLU A 12 -5.05 -19.32 -11.34
C GLU A 12 -4.52 -20.44 -10.44
N ASP A 13 -3.22 -20.47 -10.16
CA ASP A 13 -2.62 -21.43 -9.20
C ASP A 13 -3.16 -21.28 -7.77
N ILE A 14 -3.82 -20.16 -7.44
CA ILE A 14 -4.44 -19.93 -6.13
C ILE A 14 -5.83 -20.57 -6.03
N TYR A 15 -6.66 -20.43 -7.07
CA TYR A 15 -8.08 -20.75 -6.99
C TYR A 15 -8.51 -21.96 -7.83
N ASN A 16 -7.77 -22.35 -8.84
CA ASN A 16 -8.03 -23.55 -9.62
C ASN A 16 -7.38 -24.77 -8.94
N LEU A 17 -7.96 -25.21 -7.84
CA LEU A 17 -7.44 -26.27 -7.00
C LEU A 17 -8.13 -27.60 -7.30
N PRO A 18 -7.42 -28.75 -7.19
CA PRO A 18 -8.05 -30.07 -7.29
C PRO A 18 -8.94 -30.39 -6.09
N ALA A 19 -9.90 -31.31 -6.26
CA ALA A 19 -10.67 -31.86 -5.15
C ALA A 19 -9.75 -32.66 -4.17
N PRO A 20 -10.02 -32.63 -2.86
CA PRO A 20 -11.07 -31.90 -2.16
C PRO A 20 -10.67 -30.47 -1.73
N LEU A 21 -9.54 -29.95 -2.18
CA LEU A 21 -9.03 -28.62 -1.75
C LEU A 21 -9.93 -27.48 -2.26
N ASN A 22 -10.52 -27.66 -3.44
CA ASN A 22 -11.44 -26.68 -4.05
C ASN A 22 -12.75 -26.47 -3.26
N GLU A 23 -13.15 -27.41 -2.41
CA GLU A 23 -14.34 -27.28 -1.55
C GLU A 23 -14.08 -26.44 -0.30
N LYS A 24 -12.83 -26.12 0.02
CA LYS A 24 -12.50 -25.26 1.15
C LYS A 24 -13.01 -23.84 0.94
N GLU A 25 -13.37 -23.18 2.06
CA GLU A 25 -13.77 -21.77 2.06
C GLU A 25 -12.56 -20.88 1.68
N ALA A 26 -12.68 -20.15 0.56
CA ALA A 26 -11.70 -19.21 0.07
C ALA A 26 -11.98 -17.80 0.60
N LEU A 27 -13.19 -17.32 0.41
CA LEU A 27 -13.60 -15.95 0.70
C LEU A 27 -14.88 -15.91 1.54
N PHE A 28 -14.94 -14.94 2.42
CA PHE A 28 -16.14 -14.60 3.20
C PHE A 28 -16.46 -13.12 2.98
N PHE A 29 -17.68 -12.84 2.54
CA PHE A 29 -18.14 -11.48 2.31
C PHE A 29 -19.61 -11.32 2.75
N ARG A 30 -19.91 -10.35 3.61
CA ARG A 30 -21.27 -10.01 4.09
C ARG A 30 -22.10 -11.20 4.59
N GLY A 31 -21.48 -12.13 5.29
CA GLY A 31 -22.18 -13.31 5.83
C GLY A 31 -22.22 -14.50 4.88
N VAL A 32 -21.79 -14.33 3.63
CA VAL A 32 -21.78 -15.39 2.61
C VAL A 32 -20.37 -15.99 2.50
N LYS A 33 -20.31 -17.31 2.41
CA LYS A 33 -19.10 -18.10 2.19
C LYS A 33 -19.00 -18.49 0.73
N TYR A 34 -17.79 -18.42 0.20
CA TYR A 34 -17.46 -18.88 -1.14
C TYR A 34 -16.29 -19.83 -1.10
N SER A 35 -16.44 -21.02 -1.70
CA SER A 35 -15.36 -22.00 -1.82
C SER A 35 -14.38 -21.61 -2.94
N PHE A 36 -13.23 -22.28 -3.00
CA PHE A 36 -12.30 -22.12 -4.14
C PHE A 36 -12.93 -22.55 -5.45
N LYS A 37 -13.77 -23.61 -5.42
CA LYS A 37 -14.54 -24.05 -6.60
C LYS A 37 -15.47 -22.93 -7.10
N GLU A 38 -16.29 -22.39 -6.20
CA GLU A 38 -17.20 -21.30 -6.57
C GLU A 38 -16.44 -20.06 -7.08
N LEU A 39 -15.28 -19.76 -6.52
CA LEU A 39 -14.43 -18.68 -6.99
C LEU A 39 -13.92 -18.96 -8.42
N ASN A 40 -13.38 -20.16 -8.65
CA ASN A 40 -12.91 -20.57 -9.98
C ASN A 40 -14.04 -20.50 -11.04
N ASP A 41 -15.21 -21.05 -10.71
CA ASP A 41 -16.37 -21.04 -11.60
C ASP A 41 -16.84 -19.62 -11.88
N SER A 42 -16.89 -18.74 -10.85
CA SER A 42 -17.23 -17.31 -11.01
C SER A 42 -16.23 -16.57 -11.90
N VAL A 43 -14.93 -16.86 -11.74
CA VAL A 43 -13.85 -16.26 -12.56
C VAL A 43 -13.99 -16.70 -14.03
N ASN A 44 -14.22 -17.99 -14.26
CA ASN A 44 -14.45 -18.51 -15.62
C ASN A 44 -15.70 -17.88 -16.26
N TYR A 45 -16.80 -17.80 -15.52
CA TYR A 45 -18.01 -17.13 -15.98
C TYR A 45 -17.73 -15.69 -16.40
N PHE A 46 -17.07 -14.92 -15.53
CA PHE A 46 -16.81 -13.50 -15.80
C PHE A 46 -15.83 -13.30 -16.97
N ALA A 47 -14.80 -14.15 -17.11
CA ALA A 47 -13.88 -14.12 -18.25
C ALA A 47 -14.60 -14.42 -19.58
N ASN A 48 -15.53 -15.39 -19.60
CA ASN A 48 -16.37 -15.68 -20.76
C ASN A 48 -17.28 -14.48 -21.11
N GLN A 49 -17.89 -13.83 -20.13
CA GLN A 49 -18.69 -12.61 -20.34
C GLN A 49 -17.87 -11.46 -20.94
N LEU A 50 -16.61 -11.28 -20.51
CA LEU A 50 -15.71 -10.28 -21.11
C LEU A 50 -15.41 -10.60 -22.57
N LYS A 51 -15.16 -11.87 -22.89
CA LYS A 51 -14.94 -12.33 -24.28
C LYS A 51 -16.16 -12.08 -25.16
N GLU A 52 -17.36 -12.39 -24.69
CA GLU A 52 -18.63 -12.14 -25.39
C GLU A 52 -18.85 -10.65 -25.66
N LYS A 53 -18.41 -9.77 -24.75
CA LYS A 53 -18.40 -8.32 -24.92
C LYS A 53 -17.30 -7.81 -25.87
N GLY A 54 -16.49 -8.69 -26.44
CA GLY A 54 -15.45 -8.34 -27.41
C GLY A 54 -14.13 -7.85 -26.79
N VAL A 55 -13.90 -8.09 -25.51
CA VAL A 55 -12.61 -7.81 -24.86
C VAL A 55 -11.52 -8.66 -25.51
N LYS A 56 -10.40 -8.02 -25.83
CA LYS A 56 -9.24 -8.66 -26.45
C LYS A 56 -8.05 -8.68 -25.48
N PRO A 57 -7.14 -9.65 -25.67
CA PRO A 57 -5.87 -9.64 -24.94
C PRO A 57 -5.15 -8.30 -25.07
N GLY A 58 -4.65 -7.78 -23.93
CA GLY A 58 -4.00 -6.48 -23.86
C GLY A 58 -4.94 -5.27 -23.73
N ASP A 59 -6.26 -5.43 -23.81
CA ASP A 59 -7.17 -4.32 -23.54
C ASP A 59 -7.09 -3.89 -22.07
N HIS A 60 -7.10 -2.59 -21.84
CA HIS A 60 -7.13 -2.03 -20.50
C HIS A 60 -8.57 -1.86 -20.01
N ILE A 61 -8.84 -2.44 -18.85
CA ILE A 61 -10.16 -2.42 -18.19
C ILE A 61 -10.03 -1.75 -16.84
N ALA A 62 -10.67 -0.60 -16.68
CA ALA A 62 -10.75 0.07 -15.39
C ALA A 62 -11.59 -0.76 -14.41
N LEU A 63 -11.08 -0.99 -13.20
CA LEU A 63 -11.79 -1.66 -12.11
C LEU A 63 -11.98 -0.69 -10.94
N LEU A 64 -13.24 -0.25 -10.74
CA LEU A 64 -13.63 0.80 -9.78
C LEU A 64 -14.72 0.32 -8.84
N SER A 65 -14.37 -0.19 -7.67
CA SER A 65 -15.34 -0.61 -6.64
C SER A 65 -14.70 -0.71 -5.27
N LEU A 66 -15.52 -0.69 -4.22
CA LEU A 66 -15.16 -1.15 -2.88
C LEU A 66 -14.77 -2.63 -2.92
N ASN A 67 -14.01 -3.06 -1.90
CA ASN A 67 -13.69 -4.47 -1.70
C ASN A 67 -14.97 -5.31 -1.62
N SER A 68 -15.09 -6.34 -2.44
CA SER A 68 -16.20 -7.29 -2.44
C SER A 68 -15.77 -8.62 -3.05
N TYR A 69 -16.61 -9.65 -2.93
CA TYR A 69 -16.42 -10.89 -3.68
C TYR A 69 -16.40 -10.62 -5.19
N ASN A 70 -17.36 -9.83 -5.69
CA ASN A 70 -17.46 -9.48 -7.10
C ASN A 70 -16.22 -8.72 -7.61
N TRP A 71 -15.60 -7.88 -6.75
CA TRP A 71 -14.33 -7.22 -7.07
C TRP A 71 -13.20 -8.24 -7.32
N MET A 72 -13.09 -9.26 -6.46
CA MET A 72 -12.06 -10.30 -6.62
C MET A 72 -12.29 -11.13 -7.88
N VAL A 73 -13.55 -11.51 -8.14
CA VAL A 73 -13.91 -12.24 -9.36
C VAL A 73 -13.60 -11.40 -10.61
N ALA A 74 -13.96 -10.11 -10.60
CA ALA A 74 -13.69 -9.21 -11.71
C ALA A 74 -12.18 -9.04 -11.94
N PHE A 75 -11.39 -8.85 -10.89
CA PHE A 75 -9.95 -8.73 -10.98
C PHE A 75 -9.30 -9.96 -11.64
N TYR A 76 -9.62 -11.16 -11.14
CA TYR A 76 -9.08 -12.39 -11.71
C TYR A 76 -9.63 -12.67 -13.12
N GLY A 77 -10.91 -12.41 -13.35
CA GLY A 77 -11.53 -12.65 -14.66
C GLY A 77 -11.00 -11.74 -15.75
N ILE A 78 -10.71 -10.46 -15.45
CA ILE A 78 -10.05 -9.53 -16.38
C ILE A 78 -8.69 -10.08 -16.80
N ILE A 79 -7.89 -10.52 -15.82
CA ILE A 79 -6.55 -11.05 -16.07
C ILE A 79 -6.61 -12.37 -16.84
N LYS A 80 -7.53 -13.26 -16.45
CA LYS A 80 -7.74 -14.54 -17.12
C LYS A 80 -8.20 -14.36 -18.57
N ALA A 81 -9.00 -13.36 -18.88
CA ALA A 81 -9.37 -13.00 -20.25
C ALA A 81 -8.21 -12.42 -21.09
N GLY A 82 -7.01 -12.30 -20.52
CA GLY A 82 -5.84 -11.74 -21.18
C GLY A 82 -5.78 -10.21 -21.16
N ALA A 83 -6.75 -9.54 -20.58
CA ALA A 83 -6.79 -8.08 -20.43
C ALA A 83 -5.89 -7.60 -19.28
N ILE A 84 -5.76 -6.28 -19.16
CA ILE A 84 -4.98 -5.60 -18.12
C ILE A 84 -5.94 -4.87 -17.19
N ALA A 85 -5.95 -5.24 -15.89
CA ALA A 85 -6.78 -4.61 -14.89
C ALA A 85 -6.16 -3.28 -14.42
N VAL A 86 -6.80 -2.16 -14.71
CA VAL A 86 -6.39 -0.83 -14.20
C VAL A 86 -7.13 -0.58 -12.89
N LEU A 87 -6.41 -0.70 -11.78
CA LEU A 87 -6.99 -0.66 -10.44
C LEU A 87 -7.15 0.79 -9.97
N LEU A 88 -8.39 1.23 -9.84
CA LEU A 88 -8.71 2.61 -9.48
C LEU A 88 -9.05 2.75 -7.99
N ASN A 89 -8.58 3.83 -7.40
CA ASN A 89 -8.93 4.17 -6.02
C ASN A 89 -10.37 4.71 -5.95
N TYR A 90 -11.26 3.93 -5.37
CA TYR A 90 -12.68 4.26 -5.19
C TYR A 90 -12.95 5.48 -4.30
N MET A 91 -11.94 5.96 -3.56
CA MET A 91 -12.02 7.18 -2.75
C MET A 91 -11.52 8.43 -3.49
N SER A 92 -11.01 8.28 -4.69
CA SER A 92 -10.54 9.39 -5.50
C SER A 92 -11.70 10.28 -5.98
N ARG A 93 -11.39 11.55 -6.25
CA ARG A 93 -12.34 12.47 -6.88
C ARG A 93 -12.53 12.14 -8.36
N HIS A 94 -13.65 12.54 -8.90
CA HIS A 94 -14.04 12.33 -10.31
C HIS A 94 -12.89 12.60 -11.31
N ASN A 95 -12.28 13.77 -11.27
CA ASN A 95 -11.18 14.12 -12.18
C ASN A 95 -9.99 13.15 -12.09
N ALA A 96 -9.62 12.71 -10.90
CA ALA A 96 -8.52 11.78 -10.74
C ALA A 96 -8.83 10.39 -11.31
N ILE A 97 -10.08 9.93 -11.19
CA ILE A 97 -10.56 8.69 -11.79
C ILE A 97 -10.54 8.82 -13.32
N LYS A 98 -11.14 9.91 -13.85
CA LYS A 98 -11.17 10.21 -15.28
C LYS A 98 -9.76 10.28 -15.88
N ASP A 99 -8.87 11.05 -15.25
CA ASP A 99 -7.49 11.24 -15.73
C ASP A 99 -6.73 9.91 -15.74
N ALA A 100 -6.91 9.06 -14.73
CA ALA A 100 -6.31 7.73 -14.68
C ALA A 100 -6.80 6.82 -15.80
N MET A 101 -8.12 6.79 -16.05
CA MET A 101 -8.73 5.99 -17.12
C MET A 101 -8.29 6.47 -18.50
N THR A 102 -8.27 7.78 -18.72
CA THR A 102 -7.82 8.39 -20.00
C THR A 102 -6.34 8.15 -20.22
N PHE A 103 -5.50 8.36 -19.19
CA PHE A 103 -4.06 8.15 -19.30
C PHE A 103 -3.69 6.70 -19.64
N THR A 104 -4.44 5.74 -19.09
CA THR A 104 -4.22 4.31 -19.34
C THR A 104 -5.02 3.74 -20.51
N ASP A 105 -5.64 4.58 -21.33
CA ASP A 105 -6.38 4.16 -22.54
C ASP A 105 -7.43 3.06 -22.26
N CYS A 106 -8.14 3.17 -21.12
CA CYS A 106 -9.16 2.19 -20.76
C CYS A 106 -10.29 2.15 -21.80
N LYS A 107 -10.60 0.94 -22.29
CA LYS A 107 -11.69 0.70 -23.25
C LYS A 107 -12.98 0.27 -22.56
N TYR A 108 -12.88 -0.29 -21.37
CA TYR A 108 -13.98 -0.81 -20.57
C TYR A 108 -13.90 -0.30 -19.15
N LEU A 109 -15.04 -0.24 -18.47
CA LEU A 109 -15.16 0.07 -17.05
C LEU A 109 -15.94 -1.03 -16.34
N VAL A 110 -15.32 -1.73 -15.43
CA VAL A 110 -15.97 -2.62 -14.46
C VAL A 110 -16.17 -1.85 -13.17
N TYR A 111 -17.41 -1.66 -12.74
CA TYR A 111 -17.71 -0.80 -11.60
C TYR A 111 -18.70 -1.42 -10.62
N GLY A 112 -18.45 -1.17 -9.35
CA GLY A 112 -19.36 -1.53 -8.27
C GLY A 112 -19.74 -0.30 -7.44
N LYS A 113 -19.87 -0.49 -6.14
CA LYS A 113 -20.09 0.60 -5.20
C LYS A 113 -18.77 1.36 -4.98
N TYR A 114 -18.78 2.69 -5.16
CA TYR A 114 -17.65 3.58 -4.86
C TYR A 114 -18.15 4.94 -4.33
N VAL A 115 -17.26 5.73 -3.73
CA VAL A 115 -17.68 6.93 -2.95
C VAL A 115 -18.35 7.99 -3.82
N ALA A 116 -17.86 8.20 -5.05
CA ALA A 116 -18.42 9.19 -5.96
C ALA A 116 -19.84 8.81 -6.46
N SER A 117 -20.10 7.51 -6.68
CA SER A 117 -21.39 7.03 -7.18
C SER A 117 -22.54 7.07 -6.16
N ALA A 118 -22.23 7.37 -4.89
CA ALA A 118 -23.27 7.44 -3.86
C ALA A 118 -24.15 8.69 -3.96
N LYS A 119 -23.88 9.61 -4.89
CA LYS A 119 -24.54 10.91 -4.95
C LYS A 119 -25.26 11.23 -6.25
N ASP A 120 -24.91 10.62 -7.40
CA ASP A 120 -25.55 11.06 -8.64
C ASP A 120 -25.32 10.10 -9.82
N GLU A 121 -26.39 9.61 -10.45
CA GLU A 121 -26.35 8.91 -11.75
C GLU A 121 -25.75 9.80 -12.84
N THR A 122 -25.91 11.11 -12.72
CA THR A 122 -25.33 12.14 -13.59
C THR A 122 -23.82 12.13 -13.57
N GLU A 123 -23.18 11.92 -12.41
CA GLU A 123 -21.71 11.87 -12.29
C GLU A 123 -21.12 10.65 -13.00
N PHE A 124 -21.82 9.52 -12.96
CA PHE A 124 -21.43 8.31 -13.69
C PHE A 124 -21.54 8.47 -15.20
N ALA A 125 -22.68 9.00 -15.69
CA ALA A 125 -22.88 9.28 -17.11
C ALA A 125 -21.84 10.30 -17.63
N THR A 126 -21.50 11.29 -16.82
CA THR A 126 -20.44 12.26 -17.12
C THR A 126 -19.08 11.58 -17.23
N LEU A 127 -18.74 10.66 -16.34
CA LEU A 127 -17.48 9.91 -16.39
C LEU A 127 -17.35 9.11 -17.67
N LEU A 128 -18.41 8.38 -18.09
CA LEU A 128 -18.41 7.61 -19.32
C LEU A 128 -18.20 8.51 -20.55
N LYS A 129 -18.90 9.63 -20.59
CA LYS A 129 -18.77 10.61 -21.69
C LYS A 129 -17.37 11.21 -21.76
N GLU A 130 -16.81 11.63 -20.63
CA GLU A 130 -15.49 12.26 -20.57
C GLU A 130 -14.33 11.29 -20.84
N THR A 131 -14.53 9.99 -20.60
CA THR A 131 -13.55 8.93 -20.89
C THR A 131 -13.78 8.24 -22.24
N ASN A 132 -14.79 8.65 -23.00
CA ASN A 132 -15.21 8.03 -24.27
C ASN A 132 -15.53 6.53 -24.15
N ILE A 133 -15.92 6.06 -22.97
CA ILE A 133 -16.37 4.69 -22.77
C ILE A 133 -17.86 4.62 -23.07
N LYS A 134 -18.23 3.75 -24.01
CA LYS A 134 -19.63 3.50 -24.33
C LYS A 134 -20.33 2.80 -23.16
N GLU A 135 -21.62 3.04 -22.98
CA GLU A 135 -22.42 2.44 -21.90
C GLU A 135 -22.38 0.90 -21.97
N GLU A 136 -22.41 0.32 -23.16
CA GLU A 136 -22.29 -1.13 -23.39
C GLU A 136 -20.95 -1.73 -22.89
N ASN A 137 -19.91 -0.91 -22.75
CA ASN A 137 -18.60 -1.26 -22.25
C ASN A 137 -18.44 -0.99 -20.73
N ALA A 138 -19.50 -0.49 -20.09
CA ALA A 138 -19.56 -0.33 -18.64
C ALA A 138 -20.28 -1.55 -18.03
N ILE A 139 -19.56 -2.30 -17.18
CA ILE A 139 -20.04 -3.57 -16.62
C ILE A 139 -20.24 -3.38 -15.12
N SER A 140 -21.49 -3.49 -14.68
CA SER A 140 -21.82 -3.41 -13.26
C SER A 140 -21.48 -4.70 -12.54
N ILE A 141 -20.79 -4.57 -11.40
CA ILE A 141 -20.55 -5.65 -10.44
C ILE A 141 -21.17 -5.34 -9.07
N LYS A 142 -22.20 -4.44 -9.04
CA LYS A 142 -22.93 -4.15 -7.81
C LYS A 142 -23.67 -5.39 -7.32
N ASP A 143 -23.84 -5.50 -6.01
CA ASP A 143 -24.73 -6.51 -5.44
C ASP A 143 -26.16 -6.29 -5.98
N GLY A 144 -26.76 -7.34 -6.50
CA GLY A 144 -28.07 -7.30 -7.16
C GLY A 144 -27.98 -7.25 -8.69
N ASP A 145 -26.98 -6.59 -9.28
CA ASP A 145 -26.74 -6.63 -10.73
C ASP A 145 -25.97 -7.92 -11.10
N LEU A 146 -25.04 -8.35 -10.22
CA LEU A 146 -24.24 -9.56 -10.41
C LEU A 146 -24.23 -10.39 -9.11
N ASP A 147 -25.03 -11.45 -9.08
CA ASP A 147 -25.14 -12.40 -7.96
C ASP A 147 -24.57 -13.77 -8.36
N PHE A 148 -23.31 -14.00 -8.01
CA PHE A 148 -22.64 -15.26 -8.36
C PHE A 148 -23.26 -16.49 -7.67
N LYS A 149 -23.82 -16.37 -6.46
CA LYS A 149 -24.50 -17.52 -5.84
C LYS A 149 -25.69 -17.98 -6.66
N ARG A 150 -26.49 -17.04 -7.17
CA ARG A 150 -27.61 -17.34 -8.05
C ARG A 150 -27.11 -17.88 -9.40
N ILE A 151 -26.16 -17.19 -10.04
CA ILE A 151 -25.59 -17.60 -11.33
C ILE A 151 -25.08 -19.04 -11.28
N LEU A 152 -24.28 -19.39 -10.26
CA LEU A 152 -23.73 -20.74 -10.12
C LEU A 152 -24.81 -21.79 -9.78
N SER A 153 -25.90 -21.40 -9.10
CA SER A 153 -27.02 -22.32 -8.82
C SER A 153 -27.89 -22.60 -10.05
N GLU A 154 -28.00 -21.63 -10.95
CA GLU A 154 -28.75 -21.73 -12.20
C GLU A 154 -27.95 -22.39 -13.33
N ASN A 155 -26.62 -22.38 -13.25
CA ASN A 155 -25.72 -22.90 -14.28
C ASN A 155 -24.79 -23.95 -13.66
N SER A 156 -25.12 -25.22 -13.80
CA SER A 156 -24.36 -26.34 -13.21
C SER A 156 -23.02 -26.60 -13.91
N ASP A 157 -22.84 -26.11 -15.13
CA ASP A 157 -21.64 -26.32 -15.95
C ASP A 157 -21.16 -24.99 -16.52
N ILE A 158 -20.23 -24.35 -15.81
CA ILE A 158 -19.58 -23.13 -16.28
C ILE A 158 -18.37 -23.53 -17.14
N PRO A 159 -18.36 -23.16 -18.43
CA PRO A 159 -17.26 -23.48 -19.32
C PRO A 159 -15.93 -22.93 -18.78
N HIS A 160 -14.90 -23.78 -18.76
CA HIS A 160 -13.55 -23.31 -18.46
C HIS A 160 -13.11 -22.30 -19.51
N PHE A 161 -12.52 -21.21 -19.05
CA PHE A 161 -11.94 -20.20 -19.93
C PHE A 161 -10.45 -20.48 -20.12
N GLU A 162 -10.04 -20.79 -21.33
CA GLU A 162 -8.64 -20.99 -21.68
C GLU A 162 -7.94 -19.63 -21.83
N SER A 163 -6.85 -19.42 -21.10
CA SER A 163 -6.03 -18.21 -21.26
C SER A 163 -5.51 -18.11 -22.71
N PRO A 164 -5.54 -16.91 -23.33
CA PRO A 164 -4.97 -16.71 -24.66
C PRO A 164 -3.43 -16.78 -24.70
N PHE A 165 -2.78 -16.93 -23.57
CA PHE A 165 -1.32 -16.96 -23.41
C PHE A 165 -0.84 -18.30 -22.83
N SER A 166 0.39 -18.68 -23.14
CA SER A 166 1.09 -19.71 -22.39
C SER A 166 1.25 -19.27 -20.91
N LYS A 167 1.40 -20.22 -20.00
CA LYS A 167 1.56 -19.92 -18.57
C LYS A 167 2.76 -18.98 -18.32
N GLU A 168 3.86 -19.16 -19.05
CA GLU A 168 5.03 -18.31 -18.94
C GLU A 168 4.75 -16.87 -19.37
N GLU A 169 4.13 -16.68 -20.53
CA GLU A 169 3.76 -15.35 -21.04
C GLU A 169 2.76 -14.68 -20.12
N ASP A 170 1.71 -15.40 -19.68
CA ASP A 170 0.68 -14.87 -18.81
C ASP A 170 1.24 -14.45 -17.45
N SER A 171 2.17 -15.21 -16.89
CA SER A 171 2.81 -14.86 -15.62
C SER A 171 3.62 -13.56 -15.70
N LYS A 172 4.40 -13.37 -16.78
CA LYS A 172 5.38 -12.28 -16.92
C LYS A 172 4.84 -11.00 -17.57
N ARG A 173 3.74 -11.11 -18.37
CA ARG A 173 3.14 -9.93 -18.98
C ARG A 173 2.63 -8.94 -17.92
N THR A 174 2.44 -7.69 -18.31
CA THR A 174 1.68 -6.75 -17.50
C THR A 174 0.23 -7.24 -17.37
N SER A 175 -0.19 -7.56 -16.15
CA SER A 175 -1.53 -8.09 -15.86
C SER A 175 -2.41 -7.06 -15.17
N TYR A 176 -1.81 -6.12 -14.44
CA TYR A 176 -2.54 -5.05 -13.78
C TYR A 176 -1.69 -3.78 -13.63
N ILE A 177 -2.37 -2.65 -13.49
CA ILE A 177 -1.76 -1.33 -13.30
C ILE A 177 -2.28 -0.74 -12.00
N ILE A 178 -1.35 -0.23 -11.17
CA ILE A 178 -1.65 0.50 -9.93
C ILE A 178 -1.02 1.88 -10.02
N PHE A 179 -1.79 2.92 -9.69
CA PHE A 179 -1.27 4.27 -9.60
C PHE A 179 -0.59 4.53 -8.26
N THR A 180 0.63 5.03 -8.31
CA THR A 180 1.33 5.52 -7.12
C THR A 180 1.14 7.03 -7.00
N THR A 181 0.92 7.49 -5.77
CA THR A 181 1.00 8.90 -5.44
C THR A 181 2.48 9.30 -5.39
N GLY A 182 3.07 9.47 -6.56
CA GLY A 182 4.41 10.04 -6.69
C GLY A 182 4.43 11.44 -6.07
N THR A 183 5.60 11.87 -5.64
CA THR A 183 5.83 13.23 -5.13
C THR A 183 5.98 14.26 -6.24
N THR A 184 5.95 13.80 -7.47
CA THR A 184 5.83 14.59 -8.68
C THR A 184 4.37 14.90 -8.98
N SER A 185 4.11 15.95 -9.73
CA SER A 185 2.79 16.53 -10.00
C SER A 185 1.74 15.60 -10.62
N SER A 186 2.12 14.39 -11.02
CA SER A 186 1.20 13.42 -11.64
C SER A 186 1.44 12.01 -11.08
N PRO A 187 0.37 11.24 -10.77
CA PRO A 187 0.49 9.85 -10.38
C PRO A 187 1.15 9.02 -11.50
N LYS A 188 2.06 8.11 -11.12
CA LYS A 188 2.70 7.18 -12.06
C LYS A 188 1.94 5.87 -12.09
N ALA A 189 1.72 5.32 -13.29
CA ALA A 189 1.03 4.05 -13.52
C ALA A 189 2.04 2.89 -13.55
N CYS A 190 2.13 2.14 -12.44
CA CYS A 190 3.03 0.98 -12.32
C CYS A 190 2.45 -0.23 -13.04
N MET A 191 3.18 -0.77 -14.00
CA MET A 191 2.83 -2.01 -14.71
C MET A 191 3.33 -3.23 -13.91
N LEU A 192 2.43 -4.09 -13.49
CA LEU A 192 2.71 -5.19 -12.57
C LEU A 192 2.35 -6.54 -13.21
N SER A 193 3.13 -7.56 -12.90
CA SER A 193 2.95 -8.94 -13.39
C SER A 193 2.44 -9.86 -12.29
N GLN A 194 1.83 -10.98 -12.69
CA GLN A 194 1.52 -12.07 -11.76
C GLN A 194 2.81 -12.70 -11.23
N TYR A 195 3.82 -12.83 -12.09
CA TYR A 195 5.13 -13.40 -11.75
C TYR A 195 5.74 -12.76 -10.50
N SER A 196 5.79 -11.44 -10.46
CA SER A 196 6.41 -10.71 -9.35
C SER A 196 5.66 -10.94 -8.03
N LEU A 197 4.34 -10.81 -8.02
CA LEU A 197 3.53 -10.98 -6.81
C LEU A 197 3.51 -12.43 -6.34
N MET A 198 3.31 -13.38 -7.26
CA MET A 198 3.14 -14.78 -6.90
C MET A 198 4.44 -15.40 -6.41
N ASN A 199 5.60 -15.01 -6.97
CA ASN A 199 6.88 -15.49 -6.46
C ASN A 199 7.20 -14.92 -5.06
N ILE A 200 6.83 -13.64 -4.76
CA ILE A 200 6.90 -13.15 -3.37
C ILE A 200 6.12 -14.10 -2.45
N ILE A 201 4.91 -14.47 -2.83
CA ILE A 201 4.04 -15.31 -2.02
C ILE A 201 4.63 -16.71 -1.85
N TYR A 202 4.82 -17.44 -2.94
CA TYR A 202 5.23 -18.85 -2.87
C TYR A 202 6.67 -19.06 -2.41
N HIS A 203 7.56 -18.10 -2.71
CA HIS A 203 8.97 -18.21 -2.35
C HIS A 203 9.28 -17.76 -0.92
N ASN A 204 8.47 -16.88 -0.33
CA ASN A 204 8.74 -16.31 0.99
C ASN A 204 7.67 -16.60 2.04
N PHE A 205 6.38 -16.46 1.71
CA PHE A 205 5.31 -16.64 2.70
C PHE A 205 5.11 -18.09 3.16
N TYR A 206 5.72 -19.07 2.48
CA TYR A 206 5.72 -20.45 2.98
C TYR A 206 6.36 -20.57 4.37
N LYS A 207 7.30 -19.67 4.72
CA LYS A 207 7.91 -19.61 6.06
C LYS A 207 6.91 -19.19 7.13
N LEU A 208 5.88 -18.45 6.75
CA LEU A 208 4.80 -18.00 7.64
C LEU A 208 3.61 -18.96 7.65
N ASP A 209 3.47 -19.87 6.68
CA ASP A 209 2.34 -20.78 6.59
C ASP A 209 2.09 -21.59 7.87
N PRO A 210 3.11 -22.12 8.58
CA PRO A 210 2.89 -22.88 9.82
C PRO A 210 2.25 -22.06 10.94
N ILE A 211 2.42 -20.74 10.93
CA ILE A 211 1.88 -19.86 11.96
C ILE A 211 0.61 -19.12 11.50
N PHE A 212 0.28 -19.15 10.20
CA PHE A 212 -0.93 -18.52 9.68
C PHE A 212 -2.19 -19.16 10.29
N PRO A 213 -3.10 -18.38 10.87
CA PRO A 213 -4.39 -18.88 11.29
C PRO A 213 -5.25 -19.25 10.08
N LYS A 214 -6.30 -20.03 10.33
CA LYS A 214 -7.24 -20.46 9.28
C LYS A 214 -8.02 -19.29 8.66
N LYS A 215 -8.11 -18.16 9.35
CA LYS A 215 -8.95 -17.02 8.97
C LYS A 215 -8.18 -15.71 9.07
N PHE A 216 -8.17 -14.97 8.01
CA PHE A 216 -7.54 -13.67 7.88
C PHE A 216 -8.60 -12.59 7.57
N MET A 217 -8.52 -11.45 8.22
CA MET A 217 -9.37 -10.31 7.90
C MET A 217 -8.59 -9.24 7.12
N CYS A 218 -9.04 -8.97 5.92
CA CYS A 218 -8.44 -7.93 5.08
C CYS A 218 -8.95 -6.55 5.50
N LEU A 219 -8.07 -5.71 6.04
CA LEU A 219 -8.33 -4.30 6.40
C LEU A 219 -7.63 -3.33 5.45
N LEU A 220 -7.31 -3.77 4.26
CA LEU A 220 -6.64 -3.00 3.23
C LEU A 220 -7.50 -2.93 1.97
N PRO A 221 -7.44 -1.82 1.21
CA PRO A 221 -8.06 -1.76 -0.10
C PRO A 221 -7.44 -2.78 -1.05
N ALA A 222 -8.28 -3.57 -1.75
CA ALA A 222 -7.80 -4.57 -2.70
C ALA A 222 -7.18 -3.95 -3.96
N PHE A 223 -7.53 -2.71 -4.32
CA PHE A 223 -6.88 -1.98 -5.41
C PHE A 223 -5.43 -1.56 -5.10
N HIS A 224 -4.97 -1.73 -3.86
CA HIS A 224 -3.62 -1.39 -3.46
C HIS A 224 -2.73 -2.65 -3.43
N CYS A 225 -1.48 -2.54 -3.88
CA CYS A 225 -0.55 -3.66 -3.96
C CYS A 225 -0.38 -4.43 -2.64
N PHE A 226 -0.40 -3.76 -1.49
CA PHE A 226 -0.33 -4.42 -0.19
C PHE A 226 -1.60 -5.24 0.12
N GLY A 227 -2.79 -4.71 -0.22
CA GLY A 227 -4.04 -5.45 -0.10
C GLY A 227 -4.04 -6.72 -0.97
N LEU A 228 -3.64 -6.59 -2.24
CA LEU A 228 -3.49 -7.73 -3.15
C LEU A 228 -2.51 -8.77 -2.62
N LEU A 229 -1.33 -8.34 -2.14
CA LEU A 229 -0.33 -9.27 -1.60
C LEU A 229 -0.92 -10.14 -0.50
N VAL A 230 -1.51 -9.53 0.53
CA VAL A 230 -1.98 -10.29 1.70
C VAL A 230 -3.21 -11.15 1.39
N ILE A 231 -4.16 -10.67 0.57
CA ILE A 231 -5.30 -11.47 0.12
C ILE A 231 -4.81 -12.73 -0.59
N ASN A 232 -3.96 -12.56 -1.60
CA ASN A 232 -3.44 -13.67 -2.39
C ASN A 232 -2.52 -14.59 -1.56
N ALA A 233 -1.72 -14.07 -0.62
CA ALA A 233 -0.87 -14.88 0.24
C ALA A 233 -1.69 -15.84 1.12
N TYR A 234 -2.74 -15.36 1.79
CA TYR A 234 -3.58 -16.23 2.60
C TYR A 234 -4.35 -17.26 1.76
N MET A 235 -4.86 -16.87 0.59
CA MET A 235 -5.54 -17.79 -0.32
C MET A 235 -4.60 -18.85 -0.90
N ALA A 236 -3.37 -18.49 -1.29
CA ALA A 236 -2.36 -19.42 -1.83
C ALA A 236 -2.04 -20.57 -0.85
N PHE A 237 -2.13 -20.30 0.46
CA PHE A 237 -2.00 -21.32 1.53
C PHE A 237 -3.35 -21.84 2.02
N GLN A 238 -4.42 -21.70 1.23
CA GLN A 238 -5.76 -22.24 1.47
C GLN A 238 -6.36 -21.78 2.81
N ARG A 239 -6.15 -20.51 3.15
CA ARG A 239 -6.77 -19.83 4.29
C ARG A 239 -7.95 -18.99 3.83
N THR A 240 -8.98 -18.90 4.67
CA THR A 240 -10.16 -18.08 4.37
C THR A 240 -9.84 -16.59 4.55
N VAL A 241 -10.13 -15.79 3.54
CA VAL A 241 -10.02 -14.34 3.59
C VAL A 241 -11.38 -13.70 3.82
N TYR A 242 -11.50 -12.96 4.90
CA TYR A 242 -12.67 -12.14 5.23
C TYR A 242 -12.50 -10.76 4.60
N ILE A 243 -13.27 -10.48 3.56
CA ILE A 243 -13.25 -9.20 2.85
C ILE A 243 -14.26 -8.26 3.48
N ASN A 244 -13.87 -6.99 3.67
CA ASN A 244 -14.73 -5.94 4.18
C ASN A 244 -14.70 -4.71 3.27
N GLU A 245 -15.82 -3.99 3.22
CA GLU A 245 -15.93 -2.74 2.44
C GLU A 245 -15.12 -1.57 3.01
N LEU A 246 -14.53 -1.71 4.19
CA LEU A 246 -13.73 -0.71 4.91
C LEU A 246 -14.49 0.58 5.28
N SER A 247 -15.77 0.66 5.02
CA SER A 247 -16.61 1.85 5.25
C SER A 247 -17.22 1.93 6.66
N ASP A 248 -17.34 0.81 7.38
CA ASP A 248 -17.91 0.75 8.73
C ASP A 248 -16.98 0.06 9.74
N PRO A 249 -16.25 0.82 10.57
CA PRO A 249 -15.39 0.26 11.60
C PRO A 249 -16.11 -0.59 12.66
N LYS A 250 -17.41 -0.32 12.92
CA LYS A 250 -18.20 -1.10 13.88
C LYS A 250 -18.56 -2.46 13.31
N GLN A 251 -18.88 -2.52 12.02
CA GLN A 251 -19.16 -3.77 11.34
C GLN A 251 -17.90 -4.63 11.23
N ILE A 252 -16.78 -4.03 10.81
CA ILE A 252 -15.46 -4.71 10.77
C ILE A 252 -15.16 -5.38 12.11
N TYR A 253 -15.36 -4.65 13.19
CA TYR A 253 -15.11 -5.18 14.52
C TYR A 253 -16.06 -6.32 14.89
N LYS A 254 -17.37 -6.19 14.62
CA LYS A 254 -18.36 -7.25 14.88
C LYS A 254 -17.97 -8.52 14.12
N ASP A 255 -17.60 -8.38 12.84
CA ASP A 255 -17.19 -9.50 12.00
C ASP A 255 -15.91 -10.15 12.50
N PHE A 256 -14.95 -9.34 12.95
CA PHE A 256 -13.71 -9.80 13.56
C PHE A 256 -13.97 -10.70 14.78
N VAL A 257 -14.79 -10.23 15.72
CA VAL A 257 -15.12 -10.98 16.96
C VAL A 257 -15.95 -12.22 16.66
N LYS A 258 -17.01 -12.08 15.84
CA LYS A 258 -17.92 -13.17 15.48
C LYS A 258 -17.17 -14.31 14.77
N ASN A 259 -16.28 -13.97 13.85
CA ASN A 259 -15.59 -14.94 13.01
C ASN A 259 -14.25 -15.41 13.59
N LYS A 260 -13.79 -14.81 14.71
CA LYS A 260 -12.53 -15.16 15.40
C LYS A 260 -11.33 -15.14 14.43
N CYS A 261 -11.23 -14.10 13.61
CA CYS A 261 -10.09 -13.95 12.71
C CYS A 261 -8.80 -13.77 13.51
N GLY A 262 -7.78 -14.57 13.20
CA GLY A 262 -6.54 -14.61 13.98
C GLY A 262 -5.53 -13.58 13.54
N ASP A 263 -5.54 -13.19 12.25
CA ASP A 263 -4.59 -12.27 11.68
C ASP A 263 -5.25 -11.14 10.90
N TYR A 264 -4.55 -10.02 10.82
CA TYR A 264 -4.87 -8.95 9.88
C TYR A 264 -3.62 -8.20 9.43
N ALA A 265 -3.76 -7.54 8.29
CA ALA A 265 -2.74 -6.65 7.75
C ALA A 265 -3.33 -5.27 7.58
N SER A 266 -2.58 -4.25 7.97
CA SER A 266 -2.96 -2.86 7.74
C SER A 266 -1.78 -1.91 7.97
N VAL A 267 -2.05 -0.62 7.81
CA VAL A 267 -1.13 0.45 8.20
C VAL A 267 -1.24 0.71 9.71
N ALA A 268 -0.18 1.19 10.35
CA ALA A 268 -0.11 1.39 11.80
C ALA A 268 -1.28 2.22 12.36
N ILE A 269 -1.73 3.25 11.65
CA ILE A 269 -2.86 4.11 12.08
C ILE A 269 -4.19 3.35 12.22
N ILE A 270 -4.45 2.34 11.42
CA ILE A 270 -5.68 1.54 11.51
C ILE A 270 -5.62 0.69 12.78
N PHE A 271 -4.47 0.07 13.06
CA PHE A 271 -4.26 -0.66 14.31
C PHE A 271 -4.43 0.25 15.54
N ASP A 272 -3.90 1.48 15.51
CA ASP A 272 -4.08 2.46 16.59
C ASP A 272 -5.56 2.80 16.79
N LYS A 273 -6.31 3.08 15.71
CA LYS A 273 -7.76 3.37 15.79
C LYS A 273 -8.55 2.19 16.38
N LEU A 274 -8.26 0.97 15.94
CA LEU A 274 -8.90 -0.23 16.47
C LEU A 274 -8.58 -0.43 17.96
N ALA A 275 -7.32 -0.25 18.36
CA ALA A 275 -6.88 -0.38 19.75
C ALA A 275 -7.52 0.63 20.70
N ARG A 276 -7.96 1.78 20.20
CA ARG A 276 -8.65 2.83 20.96
C ARG A 276 -10.17 2.66 20.98
N ALA A 277 -10.75 1.78 20.17
CA ALA A 277 -12.17 1.55 20.14
C ALA A 277 -12.65 0.93 21.48
N PRO A 278 -13.76 1.41 22.09
CA PRO A 278 -14.25 0.92 23.38
C PRO A 278 -14.44 -0.60 23.43
N ILE A 279 -14.88 -1.17 22.34
CA ILE A 279 -15.18 -2.59 22.18
C ILE A 279 -13.90 -3.45 22.16
N TRP A 280 -12.72 -2.90 21.85
CA TRP A 280 -11.42 -3.56 21.96
C TRP A 280 -11.09 -3.96 23.41
N TRP A 281 -11.54 -3.16 24.37
CA TRP A 281 -11.33 -3.41 25.79
C TRP A 281 -12.01 -4.69 26.29
N ILE A 282 -13.15 -5.06 25.67
CA ILE A 282 -13.95 -6.24 26.06
C ILE A 282 -13.21 -7.53 25.65
N HIS A 283 -12.60 -7.53 24.47
CA HIS A 283 -12.01 -8.76 23.91
C HIS A 283 -10.47 -8.80 23.95
N ARG A 284 -9.81 -7.69 24.29
CA ARG A 284 -8.36 -7.54 24.49
C ARG A 284 -7.48 -8.18 23.40
N GLY A 285 -7.95 -8.22 22.16
CA GLY A 285 -7.21 -8.82 21.04
C GLY A 285 -6.83 -10.30 21.23
N ARG A 286 -7.55 -11.07 22.07
CA ARG A 286 -7.23 -12.47 22.40
C ARG A 286 -7.11 -13.39 21.19
N PHE A 287 -7.83 -13.07 20.12
CA PHE A 287 -7.82 -13.85 18.88
C PHE A 287 -6.70 -13.49 17.94
N VAL A 288 -6.08 -12.31 18.12
CA VAL A 288 -5.00 -11.83 17.25
C VAL A 288 -3.75 -12.63 17.50
N LYS A 289 -3.25 -13.26 16.45
CA LYS A 289 -1.98 -14.00 16.46
C LYS A 289 -0.87 -13.16 15.85
N HIS A 290 -1.06 -12.71 14.61
CA HIS A 290 -0.08 -11.88 13.90
C HIS A 290 -0.75 -10.71 13.20
N CYS A 291 0.02 -9.63 13.03
CA CYS A 291 -0.37 -8.42 12.33
C CYS A 291 0.76 -8.04 11.38
N ILE A 292 0.48 -7.99 10.09
CA ILE A 292 1.43 -7.47 9.11
C ILE A 292 1.24 -5.96 9.02
N VAL A 293 2.28 -5.21 9.37
CA VAL A 293 2.29 -3.73 9.32
C VAL A 293 3.17 -3.29 8.18
N GLY A 294 2.66 -2.42 7.31
CA GLY A 294 3.41 -1.91 6.19
C GLY A 294 2.79 -0.64 5.60
N GLY A 295 3.35 -0.18 4.49
CA GLY A 295 2.82 0.96 3.74
C GLY A 295 3.12 2.33 4.34
N GLY A 296 4.01 2.42 5.33
CA GLY A 296 4.50 3.66 5.91
C GLY A 296 5.51 3.37 7.01
N PHE A 297 6.27 4.38 7.39
CA PHE A 297 7.18 4.27 8.53
C PHE A 297 6.37 4.14 9.83
N THR A 298 6.71 3.16 10.64
CA THR A 298 6.18 2.98 12.00
C THR A 298 7.30 3.27 12.97
N SER A 299 7.17 4.31 13.78
CA SER A 299 8.18 4.66 14.79
C SER A 299 8.26 3.59 15.88
N GLU A 300 9.42 3.48 16.54
CA GLU A 300 9.59 2.55 17.66
C GLU A 300 8.53 2.75 18.76
N GLN A 301 8.11 3.99 19.00
CA GLN A 301 7.09 4.31 20.01
C GLN A 301 5.70 3.87 19.59
N GLU A 302 5.32 4.06 18.31
CA GLU A 302 4.07 3.53 17.77
C GLU A 302 4.07 2.01 17.86
N PHE A 303 5.20 1.38 17.52
CA PHE A 303 5.37 -0.06 17.63
C PHE A 303 5.22 -0.55 19.08
N ALA A 304 5.89 0.12 20.03
CA ALA A 304 5.77 -0.19 21.45
C ALA A 304 4.34 0.00 21.99
N PHE A 305 3.62 1.02 21.50
CA PHE A 305 2.21 1.22 21.83
C PHE A 305 1.34 0.07 21.29
N LEU A 306 1.54 -0.34 20.04
CA LEU A 306 0.82 -1.45 19.44
C LEU A 306 1.09 -2.75 20.20
N GLU A 307 2.35 -3.06 20.52
CA GLU A 307 2.70 -4.23 21.34
C GLU A 307 2.02 -4.23 22.72
N LYS A 308 1.91 -3.07 23.36
CA LYS A 308 1.20 -2.92 24.64
C LYS A 308 -0.28 -3.26 24.51
N LYS A 309 -0.89 -2.99 23.37
CA LYS A 309 -2.33 -3.19 23.12
C LYS A 309 -2.68 -4.58 22.60
N TYR A 310 -1.87 -5.11 21.72
CA TYR A 310 -2.13 -6.37 21.01
C TYR A 310 -1.36 -7.56 21.58
N GLY A 311 -0.28 -7.32 22.25
CA GLY A 311 0.67 -8.31 22.77
C GLY A 311 2.01 -8.27 22.04
N LYS A 312 3.05 -8.76 22.71
CA LYS A 312 4.41 -8.80 22.19
C LYS A 312 4.55 -9.82 21.06
N ASN A 313 5.50 -9.61 20.15
CA ASN A 313 5.87 -10.51 19.06
C ASN A 313 4.74 -10.83 18.06
N LYS A 314 3.75 -9.93 17.92
CA LYS A 314 2.63 -10.14 17.01
C LYS A 314 2.75 -9.33 15.72
N PHE A 315 3.63 -8.33 15.68
CA PHE A 315 3.76 -7.45 14.54
C PHE A 315 4.92 -7.86 13.65
N LEU A 316 4.61 -8.05 12.38
CA LEU A 316 5.57 -8.30 11.30
C LEU A 316 5.67 -7.01 10.50
N ASN A 317 6.77 -6.26 10.71
CA ASN A 317 7.00 -5.01 9.99
C ASN A 317 7.62 -5.31 8.63
N GLY A 318 7.02 -4.78 7.57
CA GLY A 318 7.48 -4.98 6.20
C GLY A 318 7.72 -3.67 5.47
N TYR A 319 8.74 -3.66 4.63
CA TYR A 319 9.09 -2.56 3.75
C TYR A 319 8.93 -2.95 2.30
N GLY A 320 8.44 -2.00 1.52
CA GLY A 320 8.36 -2.10 0.09
C GLY A 320 7.52 -0.99 -0.53
N GLN A 321 7.47 -0.99 -1.83
CA GLN A 321 6.75 -0.03 -2.66
C GLN A 321 6.06 -0.74 -3.83
N THR A 322 5.12 -0.07 -4.48
CA THR A 322 4.35 -0.65 -5.59
C THR A 322 5.26 -1.17 -6.71
N GLU A 323 6.34 -0.47 -6.98
CA GLU A 323 7.37 -0.80 -7.96
C GLU A 323 8.11 -2.12 -7.65
N CYS A 324 7.97 -2.63 -6.43
CA CYS A 324 8.54 -3.90 -5.96
C CYS A 324 7.48 -4.91 -5.52
N SER A 325 6.26 -4.84 -6.00
CA SER A 325 5.16 -5.80 -6.00
C SER A 325 4.66 -6.41 -4.67
N PRO A 326 4.48 -5.73 -3.57
CA PRO A 326 4.97 -4.49 -2.94
C PRO A 326 6.05 -4.74 -1.86
N LEU A 327 6.66 -5.92 -1.76
CA LEU A 327 7.47 -6.32 -0.61
C LEU A 327 8.95 -6.50 -1.00
N ILE A 328 9.83 -5.88 -0.24
CA ILE A 328 11.28 -5.93 -0.39
C ILE A 328 11.91 -6.68 0.78
N SER A 329 11.49 -6.33 2.01
CA SER A 329 11.98 -6.95 3.24
C SER A 329 10.85 -7.15 4.24
N LEU A 330 11.04 -8.09 5.16
CA LEU A 330 10.07 -8.43 6.20
C LEU A 330 10.79 -8.85 7.48
N VAL A 331 10.26 -8.40 8.62
CA VAL A 331 10.61 -8.94 9.92
C VAL A 331 9.87 -10.26 10.11
N PHE A 332 10.59 -11.34 10.33
CA PHE A 332 10.00 -12.65 10.66
C PHE A 332 9.77 -12.80 12.17
N PRO A 333 8.86 -13.68 12.62
CA PRO A 333 8.53 -13.85 14.05
C PRO A 333 9.70 -14.33 14.90
N ASP A 334 10.65 -15.03 14.33
CA ASP A 334 11.89 -15.52 14.95
C ASP A 334 13.03 -14.51 14.98
N SER A 335 12.85 -13.35 14.35
CA SER A 335 13.83 -12.26 14.40
C SER A 335 14.06 -11.79 15.84
N PRO A 336 15.30 -11.38 16.22
CA PRO A 336 15.57 -10.80 17.52
C PRO A 336 14.63 -9.62 17.83
N ARG A 337 14.16 -9.54 19.07
CA ARG A 337 13.14 -8.55 19.45
C ARG A 337 13.52 -7.10 19.19
N GLU A 338 14.80 -6.77 19.40
CA GLU A 338 15.34 -5.44 19.07
C GLU A 338 15.14 -5.15 17.57
N LYS A 339 15.53 -6.10 16.72
CA LYS A 339 15.39 -5.99 15.26
C LYS A 339 13.93 -5.85 14.82
N GLN A 340 13.00 -6.52 15.52
CA GLN A 340 11.56 -6.38 15.23
C GLN A 340 11.05 -4.95 15.42
N ARG A 341 11.69 -4.15 16.26
CA ARG A 341 11.26 -2.77 16.57
C ARG A 341 12.00 -1.71 15.79
N THR A 342 13.27 -1.97 15.49
CA THR A 342 14.19 -0.94 14.95
C THR A 342 14.45 -1.12 13.46
N THR A 343 14.02 -2.23 12.85
CA THR A 343 14.30 -2.54 11.46
C THR A 343 13.02 -2.88 10.68
N VAL A 344 13.13 -2.99 9.38
CA VAL A 344 12.08 -3.50 8.50
C VAL A 344 12.38 -4.93 8.01
N GLY A 345 13.22 -5.63 8.75
CA GLY A 345 13.57 -7.03 8.53
C GLY A 345 14.71 -7.23 7.55
N THR A 346 14.85 -8.47 7.13
CA THR A 346 15.85 -8.89 6.15
C THR A 346 15.25 -8.87 4.73
N PRO A 347 16.09 -8.73 3.69
CA PRO A 347 15.64 -8.91 2.31
C PRO A 347 14.87 -10.21 2.14
N MET A 348 13.78 -10.16 1.37
CA MET A 348 13.05 -11.38 0.98
C MET A 348 13.99 -12.28 0.17
N GLU A 349 13.83 -13.57 0.32
CA GLU A 349 14.69 -14.54 -0.35
C GLU A 349 14.60 -14.42 -1.86
N GLY A 350 15.77 -14.35 -2.53
CA GLY A 350 15.86 -14.12 -3.98
C GLY A 350 15.72 -12.63 -4.39
N ILE A 351 15.68 -11.70 -3.42
CA ILE A 351 15.70 -10.25 -3.66
C ILE A 351 17.04 -9.70 -3.16
N GLU A 352 17.70 -8.97 -4.01
CA GLU A 352 18.97 -8.32 -3.74
C GLU A 352 18.75 -6.85 -3.38
N ILE A 353 19.36 -6.43 -2.26
CA ILE A 353 19.41 -5.04 -1.84
C ILE A 353 20.87 -4.58 -1.91
N ALA A 354 21.10 -3.46 -2.58
CA ALA A 354 22.37 -2.72 -2.53
C ALA A 354 22.12 -1.33 -1.94
N ILE A 355 23.14 -0.80 -1.28
CA ILE A 355 23.09 0.57 -0.74
C ILE A 355 24.07 1.41 -1.56
N MET A 356 23.60 2.53 -2.09
CA MET A 356 24.39 3.41 -2.95
C MET A 356 24.54 4.80 -2.32
N ASN A 357 25.74 5.31 -2.32
CA ASN A 357 25.98 6.71 -1.94
C ASN A 357 25.31 7.62 -2.98
N PRO A 358 24.36 8.51 -2.60
CA PRO A 358 23.63 9.33 -3.55
C PRO A 358 24.48 10.35 -4.32
N GLU A 359 25.64 10.76 -3.74
CA GLU A 359 26.54 11.76 -4.32
C GLU A 359 27.56 11.11 -5.25
N THR A 360 28.27 10.09 -4.76
CA THR A 360 29.35 9.44 -5.52
C THR A 360 28.87 8.36 -6.48
N LYS A 361 27.60 7.94 -6.38
CA LYS A 361 26.97 6.84 -7.15
C LYS A 361 27.66 5.49 -6.99
N LYS A 362 28.43 5.30 -5.92
CA LYS A 362 29.12 4.05 -5.63
C LYS A 362 28.33 3.20 -4.64
N ILE A 363 28.33 1.90 -4.84
CA ILE A 363 27.80 0.95 -3.85
C ILE A 363 28.67 1.02 -2.61
N ILE A 364 28.04 1.12 -1.45
CA ILE A 364 28.66 1.15 -0.14
C ILE A 364 28.42 -0.16 0.61
N THR A 365 29.43 -0.60 1.34
CA THR A 365 29.40 -1.86 2.09
C THR A 365 29.15 -1.56 3.56
N SER A 366 28.06 -2.07 4.10
CA SER A 366 27.63 -2.15 5.51
C SER A 366 27.70 -0.88 6.40
N ASN A 367 26.63 -0.68 7.17
CA ASN A 367 26.43 0.33 8.23
C ASN A 367 26.52 1.82 7.80
N GLU A 368 26.70 2.11 6.52
CA GLU A 368 26.65 3.48 6.00
C GLU A 368 25.32 3.72 5.29
N GLU A 369 24.76 4.90 5.53
CA GLU A 369 23.50 5.32 4.92
C GLU A 369 23.68 5.66 3.45
N GLY A 370 22.74 5.18 2.63
CA GLY A 370 22.67 5.52 1.22
C GLY A 370 21.29 5.22 0.63
N GLU A 371 21.16 5.42 -0.67
CA GLU A 371 19.95 5.03 -1.40
C GLU A 371 19.81 3.52 -1.46
N ILE A 372 18.62 3.04 -1.12
CA ILE A 372 18.29 1.61 -1.22
C ILE A 372 18.00 1.29 -2.68
N LEU A 373 18.78 0.39 -3.25
CA LEU A 373 18.59 -0.18 -4.57
C LEU A 373 18.05 -1.60 -4.44
N VAL A 374 17.14 -2.00 -5.34
CA VAL A 374 16.50 -3.32 -5.31
C VAL A 374 16.54 -3.98 -6.66
N ARG A 375 16.93 -5.26 -6.68
CA ARG A 375 16.90 -6.12 -7.88
C ARG A 375 16.33 -7.49 -7.51
N GLY A 376 15.51 -8.05 -8.39
CA GLY A 376 14.95 -9.39 -8.19
C GLY A 376 13.65 -9.59 -8.95
N TYR A 377 13.03 -10.75 -8.74
CA TYR A 377 11.78 -11.14 -9.40
C TYR A 377 10.58 -10.28 -8.98
N ASN A 378 10.70 -9.54 -7.85
CA ASN A 378 9.65 -8.68 -7.31
C ASN A 378 9.50 -7.34 -8.05
N VAL A 379 10.43 -7.04 -8.95
CA VAL A 379 10.48 -5.76 -9.66
C VAL A 379 9.39 -5.69 -10.74
N PHE A 380 8.75 -4.54 -10.87
CA PHE A 380 7.66 -4.28 -11.82
C PHE A 380 8.15 -4.18 -13.29
N ASN A 381 7.22 -4.16 -14.25
CA ASN A 381 7.52 -4.05 -15.68
C ASN A 381 7.78 -2.59 -16.14
N GLY A 382 7.89 -1.65 -15.21
CA GLY A 382 8.11 -0.23 -15.49
C GLY A 382 6.84 0.61 -15.37
N TYR A 383 6.96 1.90 -15.66
CA TYR A 383 5.85 2.85 -15.67
C TYR A 383 5.23 2.94 -17.07
N TYR A 384 3.91 2.89 -17.14
CA TYR A 384 3.16 3.02 -18.39
C TYR A 384 3.38 4.38 -19.05
N LYS A 385 3.62 4.40 -20.38
CA LYS A 385 3.90 5.60 -21.19
C LYS A 385 5.11 6.43 -20.74
N LEU A 386 5.99 5.89 -19.90
CA LEU A 386 7.22 6.59 -19.54
C LEU A 386 8.36 6.13 -20.45
N PRO A 387 9.14 7.04 -21.08
CA PRO A 387 10.31 6.67 -21.89
C PRO A 387 11.32 5.84 -21.11
N LYS A 388 12.06 4.98 -21.82
CA LYS A 388 13.03 4.04 -21.20
C LYS A 388 14.03 4.76 -20.30
N GLU A 389 14.49 5.94 -20.71
CA GLU A 389 15.50 6.77 -20.03
C GLU A 389 14.98 7.40 -18.73
N GLN A 390 13.65 7.41 -18.55
CA GLN A 390 12.99 7.94 -17.35
C GLN A 390 12.46 6.83 -16.43
N GLN A 391 12.62 5.56 -16.83
CA GLN A 391 12.32 4.42 -15.95
C GLN A 391 13.31 4.38 -14.78
N PRO A 392 12.92 3.87 -13.62
CA PRO A 392 13.77 3.89 -12.43
C PRO A 392 14.82 2.77 -12.39
N PHE A 393 15.20 2.22 -13.53
CA PHE A 393 16.18 1.14 -13.62
C PHE A 393 17.56 1.68 -13.97
N ASP A 394 18.57 1.18 -13.28
CA ASP A 394 19.96 1.37 -13.71
C ASP A 394 20.41 0.32 -14.74
N GLU A 395 21.63 0.45 -15.25
CA GLU A 395 22.22 -0.47 -16.23
C GLU A 395 22.41 -1.90 -15.70
N GLN A 396 22.45 -2.07 -14.38
CA GLN A 396 22.61 -3.36 -13.70
C GLN A 396 21.25 -4.00 -13.35
N GLY A 397 20.13 -3.33 -13.68
CA GLY A 397 18.77 -3.78 -13.44
C GLY A 397 18.27 -3.53 -12.01
N TYR A 398 18.94 -2.70 -11.22
CA TYR A 398 18.41 -2.24 -9.95
C TYR A 398 17.36 -1.15 -10.15
N ILE A 399 16.34 -1.18 -9.30
CA ILE A 399 15.44 -0.05 -9.11
C ILE A 399 16.02 0.90 -8.08
N HIS A 400 16.03 2.18 -8.40
CA HIS A 400 16.25 3.28 -7.48
C HIS A 400 14.97 3.55 -6.69
N THR A 401 14.96 3.20 -5.40
CA THR A 401 13.75 3.33 -4.58
C THR A 401 13.46 4.77 -4.16
N GLY A 402 14.47 5.63 -4.14
CA GLY A 402 14.40 6.97 -3.58
C GLY A 402 14.31 6.98 -2.05
N ASP A 403 14.35 5.81 -1.40
CA ASP A 403 14.37 5.68 0.06
C ASP A 403 15.83 5.55 0.54
N LEU A 404 16.12 6.12 1.71
CA LEU A 404 17.42 6.06 2.36
C LEU A 404 17.42 5.01 3.47
N GLY A 405 18.55 4.33 3.61
CA GLY A 405 18.74 3.33 4.65
C GLY A 405 20.09 2.66 4.58
N TYR A 406 20.26 1.64 5.40
CA TYR A 406 21.48 0.81 5.42
C TYR A 406 21.13 -0.62 5.84
N LEU A 407 22.00 -1.56 5.47
CA LEU A 407 21.99 -2.90 6.02
C LEU A 407 22.92 -2.93 7.24
N ASP A 408 22.40 -3.35 8.38
CA ASP A 408 23.23 -3.52 9.57
C ASP A 408 24.14 -4.77 9.45
N LYS A 409 25.04 -4.96 10.43
CA LYS A 409 25.99 -6.07 10.45
C LYS A 409 25.36 -7.47 10.40
N ASP A 410 24.09 -7.57 10.78
CA ASP A 410 23.32 -8.82 10.81
C ASP A 410 22.44 -8.97 9.54
N GLY A 411 22.52 -8.04 8.58
CA GLY A 411 21.78 -8.03 7.31
C GLY A 411 20.34 -7.53 7.43
N TYR A 412 19.97 -6.87 8.53
CA TYR A 412 18.67 -6.23 8.67
C TYR A 412 18.65 -4.84 8.04
N LEU A 413 17.60 -4.53 7.31
CA LEU A 413 17.40 -3.24 6.67
C LEU A 413 16.84 -2.22 7.67
N VAL A 414 17.53 -1.10 7.81
CA VAL A 414 17.12 0.07 8.60
C VAL A 414 16.77 1.20 7.65
N LEU A 415 15.56 1.76 7.79
CA LEU A 415 15.11 2.90 6.99
C LEU A 415 15.44 4.21 7.70
N SER A 416 16.12 5.13 7.02
CA SER A 416 16.51 6.45 7.54
C SER A 416 15.63 7.59 7.01
N GLY A 417 14.98 7.43 5.84
CA GLY A 417 14.15 8.47 5.26
C GLY A 417 13.93 8.33 3.77
N ARG A 418 13.75 9.48 3.11
CA ARG A 418 13.68 9.59 1.64
C ARG A 418 14.61 10.66 1.13
N ILE A 419 15.26 10.42 0.02
CA ILE A 419 16.17 11.40 -0.63
C ILE A 419 15.48 12.76 -0.83
N LYS A 420 14.26 12.75 -1.33
CA LYS A 420 13.46 13.96 -1.59
C LYS A 420 12.97 14.70 -0.35
N ASP A 421 12.97 14.05 0.82
CA ASP A 421 12.51 14.63 2.09
C ASP A 421 13.70 15.25 2.87
N ILE A 422 14.94 15.04 2.42
CA ILE A 422 16.13 15.66 2.99
C ILE A 422 15.96 17.19 2.98
N ILE A 423 16.19 17.79 4.13
CA ILE A 423 16.15 19.23 4.31
C ILE A 423 17.55 19.80 4.05
N VAL A 424 17.65 20.71 3.09
CA VAL A 424 18.92 21.37 2.78
C VAL A 424 18.98 22.71 3.51
N ARG A 425 19.71 22.78 4.63
CA ARG A 425 19.85 24.00 5.43
C ARG A 425 21.32 24.40 5.53
N LYS A 426 21.63 25.63 5.07
CA LYS A 426 23.00 26.17 5.05
C LYS A 426 24.04 25.27 4.37
N GLY A 427 23.59 24.51 3.35
CA GLY A 427 24.42 23.55 2.64
C GLY A 427 24.57 22.17 3.31
N GLU A 428 23.96 21.96 4.47
CA GLU A 428 23.93 20.67 5.19
C GLU A 428 22.69 19.88 4.80
N ASN A 429 22.86 18.57 4.53
CA ASN A 429 21.79 17.62 4.29
C ASN A 429 21.28 17.06 5.62
N ILE A 430 20.04 17.36 5.99
CA ILE A 430 19.47 17.03 7.29
C ILE A 430 18.31 16.05 7.10
N SER A 431 18.39 14.89 7.73
CA SER A 431 17.29 13.92 7.75
C SER A 431 16.17 14.38 8.69
N PRO A 432 14.94 14.56 8.19
CA PRO A 432 13.78 14.85 9.05
C PRO A 432 13.57 13.77 10.13
N LYS A 433 13.90 12.53 9.83
CA LYS A 433 13.71 11.38 10.73
C LYS A 433 14.53 11.47 12.00
N GLU A 434 15.75 11.97 11.92
CA GLU A 434 16.58 12.18 13.10
C GLU A 434 15.92 13.16 14.08
N ILE A 435 15.36 14.25 13.55
CA ILE A 435 14.65 15.24 14.35
C ILE A 435 13.32 14.69 14.88
N GLU A 436 12.55 13.96 14.04
CA GLU A 436 11.32 13.29 14.43
C GLU A 436 11.53 12.32 15.58
N ALA A 437 12.65 11.58 15.60
CA ALA A 437 13.00 10.65 16.67
C ALA A 437 13.21 11.36 18.02
N GLU A 438 13.82 12.55 18.01
CA GLU A 438 13.95 13.35 19.23
C GLU A 438 12.61 13.89 19.74
N PHE A 439 11.75 14.38 18.84
CA PHE A 439 10.41 14.80 19.21
C PHE A 439 9.55 13.66 19.76
N ALA A 440 9.75 12.46 19.26
CA ALA A 440 9.03 11.28 19.68
C ALA A 440 9.27 10.91 21.16
N LYS A 441 10.35 11.39 21.77
CA LYS A 441 10.64 11.22 23.21
C LYS A 441 9.70 12.06 24.11
N PHE A 442 9.03 13.08 23.56
CA PHE A 442 8.11 13.90 24.35
C PHE A 442 6.74 13.22 24.47
N SER A 443 6.32 12.98 25.71
CA SER A 443 5.04 12.29 26.02
C SER A 443 3.80 13.07 25.59
N ASP A 444 3.92 14.39 25.38
CA ASP A 444 2.81 15.29 25.06
C ASP A 444 2.33 15.16 23.60
N PHE A 445 3.17 14.62 22.73
CA PHE A 445 2.90 14.48 21.30
C PHE A 445 2.36 13.10 20.94
N ASN A 446 1.37 13.07 20.06
CA ASN A 446 0.81 11.86 19.47
C ASN A 446 1.58 11.47 18.20
N ARG A 447 1.89 12.47 17.38
CA ARG A 447 2.61 12.33 16.12
C ARG A 447 3.48 13.54 15.87
N VAL A 448 4.56 13.31 15.16
CA VAL A 448 5.49 14.35 14.69
C VAL A 448 5.78 14.12 13.22
N ARG A 449 5.86 15.19 12.45
CA ARG A 449 6.40 15.22 11.08
C ARG A 449 7.26 16.46 10.92
N VAL A 450 8.48 16.27 10.45
CA VAL A 450 9.43 17.35 10.18
C VAL A 450 9.53 17.59 8.69
N LEU A 451 9.47 18.85 8.27
CA LEU A 451 9.47 19.29 6.88
C LEU A 451 10.50 20.39 6.65
N GLY A 452 11.15 20.37 5.48
CA GLY A 452 11.85 21.54 4.94
C GLY A 452 10.86 22.47 4.26
N LEU A 453 10.88 23.76 4.58
CA LEU A 453 10.17 24.80 3.83
C LEU A 453 11.16 25.84 3.33
N PRO A 454 10.97 26.40 2.11
CA PRO A 454 11.91 27.35 1.54
C PRO A 454 12.21 28.52 2.48
N SER A 455 13.47 28.85 2.61
CA SER A 455 14.00 30.02 3.34
C SER A 455 14.88 30.85 2.42
N ILE A 456 14.83 32.18 2.58
CA ILE A 456 15.67 33.10 1.80
C ILE A 456 17.12 33.00 2.24
N ASP A 457 17.35 32.89 3.55
CA ASP A 457 18.69 33.00 4.14
C ASP A 457 19.38 31.65 4.35
N ASP A 458 18.60 30.59 4.65
CA ASP A 458 19.12 29.31 5.10
C ASP A 458 18.97 28.17 4.07
N GLY A 459 18.37 28.43 2.90
CA GLY A 459 17.94 27.40 1.96
C GLY A 459 16.58 26.83 2.35
N GLU A 460 16.48 26.14 3.48
CA GLU A 460 15.20 25.67 4.01
C GLU A 460 15.09 25.90 5.54
N TYR A 461 13.88 26.27 5.97
CA TYR A 461 13.48 26.21 7.38
C TYR A 461 13.18 24.77 7.77
N ILE A 462 13.62 24.37 8.94
CA ILE A 462 13.16 23.12 9.57
C ILE A 462 11.88 23.40 10.34
N VAL A 463 10.78 22.77 9.93
CA VAL A 463 9.47 22.95 10.54
C VAL A 463 9.00 21.62 11.14
N ALA A 464 8.85 21.59 12.45
CA ALA A 464 8.31 20.44 13.17
C ALA A 464 6.79 20.58 13.34
N CYS A 465 6.02 19.75 12.67
CA CYS A 465 4.57 19.63 12.86
C CYS A 465 4.31 18.60 13.94
N VAL A 466 3.52 18.95 14.96
CA VAL A 466 3.24 18.05 16.08
C VAL A 466 1.73 17.95 16.33
N GLU A 467 1.25 16.72 16.49
CA GLU A 467 -0.13 16.44 16.89
C GLU A 467 -0.17 16.22 18.40
N LEU A 468 -0.88 17.09 19.12
CA LEU A 468 -0.98 17.04 20.58
C LEU A 468 -1.92 15.92 21.04
N LYS A 469 -1.53 15.16 22.06
CA LYS A 469 -2.42 14.21 22.77
C LYS A 469 -3.52 14.92 23.55
N LYS A 470 -3.14 15.95 24.29
CA LYS A 470 -4.04 16.89 25.00
C LYS A 470 -3.38 18.27 24.97
N LYS A 471 -4.19 19.33 24.92
CA LYS A 471 -3.65 20.69 25.06
C LYS A 471 -3.13 20.83 26.50
N PRO A 472 -1.83 21.03 26.71
CA PRO A 472 -1.32 21.25 28.06
C PRO A 472 -1.88 22.56 28.63
N PRO A 473 -2.20 22.63 29.93
CA PRO A 473 -2.78 23.83 30.57
C PRO A 473 -1.85 25.04 30.47
N HIS A 474 -0.55 24.83 30.49
CA HIS A 474 0.47 25.87 30.24
C HIS A 474 1.43 25.30 29.20
N PHE A 475 1.35 25.82 27.98
CA PHE A 475 2.20 25.43 26.88
C PHE A 475 3.44 26.31 26.87
N VAL A 476 4.60 25.72 27.19
CA VAL A 476 5.88 26.42 27.22
C VAL A 476 6.76 25.81 26.12
N GLU A 477 6.80 26.47 24.97
CA GLU A 477 7.53 26.02 23.79
C GLU A 477 9.04 25.90 24.05
N GLU A 478 9.55 26.79 24.89
CA GLU A 478 10.95 26.83 25.33
C GLU A 478 11.42 25.51 25.97
N LYS A 479 10.54 24.79 26.64
CA LYS A 479 10.85 23.48 27.23
C LYS A 479 11.29 22.46 26.18
N TYR A 480 10.61 22.45 25.02
CA TYR A 480 10.93 21.52 23.94
C TYR A 480 12.24 21.92 23.26
N PHE A 481 12.42 23.20 22.96
CA PHE A 481 13.68 23.71 22.41
C PHE A 481 14.87 23.44 23.34
N ALA A 482 14.73 23.71 24.63
CA ALA A 482 15.77 23.45 25.61
C ALA A 482 16.19 21.99 25.69
N GLN A 483 15.26 21.05 25.50
CA GLN A 483 15.57 19.64 25.46
C GLN A 483 16.22 19.22 24.12
N LEU A 484 15.73 19.74 23.00
CA LEU A 484 16.31 19.45 21.67
C LEU A 484 17.75 19.97 21.56
N HIS A 485 18.05 21.13 22.13
CA HIS A 485 19.42 21.66 22.19
C HIS A 485 20.41 20.79 22.97
N LYS A 486 19.94 19.88 23.82
CA LYS A 486 20.82 18.93 24.54
C LYS A 486 21.19 17.71 23.69
N THR A 487 20.38 17.39 22.68
CA THR A 487 20.51 16.13 21.94
C THR A 487 20.80 16.33 20.45
N LEU A 488 20.46 17.51 19.90
CA LEU A 488 20.67 17.82 18.49
C LEU A 488 21.66 18.98 18.31
N PRO A 489 22.52 18.94 17.28
CA PRO A 489 23.31 20.09 16.84
C PRO A 489 22.41 21.28 16.49
N SER A 490 22.89 22.50 16.70
CA SER A 490 22.11 23.74 16.48
C SER A 490 21.55 23.84 15.05
N ILE A 491 22.27 23.32 14.04
CA ILE A 491 21.84 23.33 12.65
C ILE A 491 20.55 22.49 12.41
N LYS A 492 20.31 21.46 13.24
CA LYS A 492 19.18 20.53 13.18
C LYS A 492 18.00 20.95 14.06
N ILE A 493 18.15 22.01 14.84
CA ILE A 493 17.05 22.52 15.67
C ILE A 493 15.97 23.14 14.76
N PRO A 494 14.70 22.75 14.91
CA PRO A 494 13.60 23.34 14.14
C PRO A 494 13.53 24.85 14.29
N THR A 495 13.27 25.53 13.18
CA THR A 495 13.03 26.98 13.20
C THR A 495 11.63 27.29 13.73
N HIS A 496 10.68 26.38 13.48
CA HIS A 496 9.29 26.50 13.90
C HIS A 496 8.73 25.18 14.40
N ILE A 497 7.90 25.23 15.44
CA ILE A 497 7.05 24.10 15.88
C ILE A 497 5.60 24.46 15.61
N ILE A 498 4.90 23.65 14.80
CA ILE A 498 3.51 23.87 14.43
C ILE A 498 2.62 22.84 15.10
N TYR A 499 1.73 23.32 15.95
CA TYR A 499 0.79 22.50 16.71
C TYR A 499 -0.49 22.27 15.91
N MET A 500 -0.89 21.00 15.81
CA MET A 500 -2.08 20.56 15.10
C MET A 500 -2.96 19.69 16.00
N LYS A 501 -4.29 19.81 15.84
CA LYS A 501 -5.24 18.92 16.53
C LYS A 501 -5.21 17.52 15.91
N LYS A 502 -5.07 17.44 14.58
CA LYS A 502 -4.96 16.22 13.78
C LYS A 502 -4.19 16.52 12.52
N PHE A 503 -3.38 15.56 12.09
CA PHE A 503 -2.74 15.62 10.79
C PHE A 503 -3.74 15.42 9.66
N PRO A 504 -3.56 16.09 8.51
CA PRO A 504 -4.32 15.80 7.31
C PRO A 504 -3.97 14.41 6.81
N LEU A 505 -4.98 13.65 6.43
CA LEU A 505 -4.81 12.31 5.87
C LEU A 505 -5.38 12.28 4.45
N ASN A 506 -4.69 11.59 3.56
CA ASN A 506 -5.18 11.31 2.22
C ASN A 506 -6.27 10.21 2.25
N ALA A 507 -6.85 9.91 1.09
CA ALA A 507 -7.88 8.90 0.94
C ALA A 507 -7.47 7.49 1.43
N ASN A 508 -6.17 7.18 1.40
CA ASN A 508 -5.64 5.89 1.87
C ASN A 508 -5.34 5.86 3.38
N GLY A 509 -5.70 6.93 4.11
CA GLY A 509 -5.41 7.05 5.54
C GLY A 509 -3.95 7.36 5.87
N LYS A 510 -3.10 7.61 4.86
CA LYS A 510 -1.72 8.06 5.02
C LYS A 510 -1.68 9.58 5.19
N LEU A 511 -0.58 10.08 5.75
CA LEU A 511 -0.35 11.52 5.85
C LEU A 511 -0.44 12.17 4.46
N ASP A 512 -1.25 13.23 4.37
CA ASP A 512 -1.33 14.09 3.18
C ASP A 512 -0.25 15.18 3.31
N GLU A 513 0.93 14.90 2.79
CA GLU A 513 2.09 15.79 2.91
C GLU A 513 1.90 17.12 2.18
N VAL A 514 1.22 17.11 1.04
CA VAL A 514 0.95 18.34 0.27
C VAL A 514 0.10 19.28 1.13
N LYS A 515 -1.01 18.76 1.65
CA LYS A 515 -1.91 19.53 2.50
C LYS A 515 -1.25 19.94 3.84
N LEU A 516 -0.35 19.11 4.36
CA LEU A 516 0.43 19.44 5.56
C LEU A 516 1.35 20.64 5.28
N ARG A 517 2.09 20.63 4.16
CA ARG A 517 2.95 21.75 3.73
C ARG A 517 2.16 23.04 3.51
N GLU A 518 1.01 22.98 2.85
CA GLU A 518 0.12 24.13 2.66
C GLU A 518 -0.33 24.73 4.00
N LEU A 519 -0.73 23.89 4.95
CA LEU A 519 -1.13 24.32 6.30
C LEU A 519 0.04 24.97 7.06
N CYS A 520 1.26 24.44 6.91
CA CYS A 520 2.46 25.02 7.53
C CYS A 520 2.78 26.38 6.96
N VAL A 521 2.83 26.51 5.63
CA VAL A 521 3.06 27.79 4.96
C VAL A 521 2.05 28.85 5.40
N LYS A 522 0.77 28.49 5.45
CA LYS A 522 -0.29 29.38 5.94
C LYS A 522 -0.10 29.80 7.40
N LYS A 523 0.32 28.89 8.27
CA LYS A 523 0.50 29.18 9.71
C LYS A 523 1.75 29.99 10.01
N ILE A 524 2.82 29.81 9.25
CA ILE A 524 4.07 30.56 9.43
C ILE A 524 3.93 31.98 8.88
N GLY A 525 2.89 32.27 8.06
CA GLY A 525 2.68 33.59 7.48
C GLY A 525 3.75 33.97 6.47
N LEU A 526 4.36 32.98 5.84
CA LEU A 526 5.28 33.18 4.72
C LEU A 526 4.49 33.84 3.57
N PHE A 527 4.37 35.16 3.60
CA PHE A 527 4.01 35.97 2.44
C PHE A 527 5.21 35.91 1.48
N LEU A 528 5.17 34.92 0.63
CA LEU A 528 6.19 34.70 -0.36
C LEU A 528 6.12 35.85 -1.36
N ASP A 529 7.22 36.57 -1.54
CA ASP A 529 7.46 37.35 -2.75
C ASP A 529 7.08 36.51 -3.96
N LYS A 530 6.53 37.10 -5.03
CA LYS A 530 6.02 36.40 -6.22
C LYS A 530 7.04 35.40 -6.84
N ASN A 531 8.32 35.67 -6.67
CA ASN A 531 9.41 34.79 -7.13
C ASN A 531 9.63 33.58 -6.21
N LEU A 532 9.49 33.75 -4.90
CA LEU A 532 9.55 32.68 -3.94
C LEU A 532 8.29 31.79 -4.04
N ALA A 533 7.11 32.38 -4.31
CA ALA A 533 5.87 31.65 -4.56
C ALA A 533 6.00 30.72 -5.78
N LYS A 534 6.68 31.12 -6.85
CA LYS A 534 6.99 30.26 -8.01
C LYS A 534 7.95 29.12 -7.65
N LYS A 535 8.98 29.40 -6.86
CA LYS A 535 9.95 28.41 -6.40
C LYS A 535 9.30 27.41 -5.43
N THR A 536 8.46 27.90 -4.53
CA THR A 536 7.66 27.06 -3.61
C THR A 536 6.62 26.23 -4.35
N ALA A 537 5.93 26.80 -5.36
CA ALA A 537 5.00 26.03 -6.19
C ALA A 537 5.72 24.96 -7.02
N SER A 538 6.97 25.18 -7.44
CA SER A 538 7.81 24.17 -8.08
C SER A 538 8.27 23.08 -7.10
N LEU A 539 8.60 23.43 -5.86
CA LEU A 539 8.98 22.49 -4.81
C LEU A 539 7.78 21.74 -4.21
N MET A 540 6.60 22.36 -4.19
CA MET A 540 5.33 21.69 -3.85
C MET A 540 4.86 20.71 -4.92
N LYS A 541 5.39 20.81 -6.15
CA LYS A 541 5.15 19.90 -7.28
C LYS A 541 6.18 18.77 -7.37
N LYS A 542 7.28 18.83 -6.62
CA LYS A 542 8.21 17.73 -6.40
C LYS A 542 7.75 16.87 -5.21
#